data_f5da2bc8c3d852b5224a080435e40e26
#
_entry.id   f5da2bc8c3d852b5224a080435e40e26
#
_cell.length_a   1.000
_cell.length_b   1.000
_cell.length_c   1.000
_cell.angle_alpha   90.00
_cell.angle_beta   90.00
_cell.angle_gamma   90.00
#
_symmetry.space_group_name_H-M   'P 1'
#
loop_
_entity.id
_entity.type
_entity.pdbx_description
1 polymer ?
#
loop_
_entity_poly.entity_id
_entity_poly.type
_entity_poly.pdbx_seq_one_letter_code
_entity_poly.pdbx_strand_id
1 'polypeptide(L)'
;SSDLTNDLTQTTFGISRDDSSKFLQEYVDKNILEKDPFVSIDTEGVGELLKISAERGRSVKSSIKLGICGEHGGDPKSIIFCANNNLDYVSCSPYRVPIARLAAAQAEIKK
;
A
#
# COMPACT_ATOMS: atom_id res chain seq x y z
N SER A 1 3.89 0.05 14.86
CA SER A 1 4.25 -0.57 13.57
C SER A 1 3.12 -0.67 12.55
N SER A 2 1.98 -0.05 12.80
CA SER A 2 0.84 -0.08 11.87
C SER A 2 0.94 0.93 10.71
N ASP A 3 2.01 1.72 10.63
CA ASP A 3 2.09 2.88 9.74
C ASP A 3 3.24 2.84 8.72
N LEU A 4 3.89 1.68 8.52
CA LEU A 4 5.08 1.57 7.67
C LEU A 4 4.84 2.04 6.23
N THR A 5 3.71 1.72 5.61
CA THR A 5 3.39 2.22 4.26
C THR A 5 2.98 3.68 4.26
N ASN A 6 2.39 4.18 5.34
CA ASN A 6 2.13 5.61 5.51
C ASN A 6 3.43 6.39 5.64
N ASP A 7 4.39 5.90 6.45
CA ASP A 7 5.71 6.52 6.60
C ASP A 7 6.49 6.51 5.30
N LEU A 8 6.46 5.41 4.56
CA LEU A 8 7.09 5.32 3.24
C LEU A 8 6.45 6.30 2.26
N THR A 9 5.13 6.44 2.27
CA THR A 9 4.39 7.39 1.45
C THR A 9 4.77 8.83 1.80
N GLN A 10 4.80 9.18 3.09
CA GLN A 10 5.25 10.50 3.55
C GLN A 10 6.66 10.83 3.05
N THR A 11 7.56 9.89 3.18
CA THR A 11 8.96 10.08 2.76
C THR A 11 9.09 10.19 1.24
N THR A 12 8.38 9.35 0.49
CA THR A 12 8.43 9.34 -0.97
C THR A 12 7.89 10.63 -1.58
N PHE A 13 6.78 11.13 -1.06
CA PHE A 13 6.17 12.39 -1.54
C PHE A 13 6.73 13.63 -0.86
N GLY A 14 7.46 13.49 0.25
CA GLY A 14 7.94 14.61 1.04
C GLY A 14 6.82 15.40 1.71
N ILE A 15 5.71 14.75 2.09
CA ILE A 15 4.54 15.38 2.69
C ILE A 15 4.17 14.74 4.03
N SER A 16 3.67 15.56 4.96
CA SER A 16 3.14 15.08 6.23
C SER A 16 1.68 14.63 6.04
N ARG A 17 1.34 13.44 6.52
CA ARG A 17 -0.03 12.94 6.53
C ARG A 17 -0.98 13.87 7.28
N ASP A 18 -0.54 14.42 8.42
CA ASP A 18 -1.37 15.27 9.26
C ASP A 18 -1.66 16.63 8.61
N ASP A 19 -0.73 17.14 7.81
CA ASP A 19 -0.88 18.43 7.11
C ASP A 19 -1.49 18.28 5.71
N SER A 20 -1.52 17.11 5.16
CA SER A 20 -1.90 16.84 3.77
C SER A 20 -3.37 17.14 3.45
N SER A 21 -4.25 17.08 4.45
CA SER A 21 -5.68 17.39 4.31
C SER A 21 -5.95 18.80 3.77
N LYS A 22 -4.98 19.70 3.90
CA LYS A 22 -5.09 21.09 3.43
C LYS A 22 -5.02 21.21 1.90
N PHE A 23 -4.43 20.26 1.20
CA PHE A 23 -4.20 20.35 -0.24
C PHE A 23 -4.46 19.06 -1.03
N LEU A 24 -4.38 17.87 -0.42
CA LEU A 24 -4.53 16.60 -1.15
C LEU A 24 -5.90 16.44 -1.79
N GLN A 25 -6.97 16.89 -1.12
CA GLN A 25 -8.30 16.84 -1.71
C GLN A 25 -8.37 17.68 -2.99
N GLU A 26 -7.77 18.88 -2.97
CA GLU A 26 -7.71 19.74 -4.14
C GLU A 26 -6.91 19.09 -5.29
N TYR A 27 -5.84 18.35 -4.98
CA TYR A 27 -5.06 17.63 -5.98
C TYR A 27 -5.86 16.49 -6.63
N VAL A 28 -6.68 15.80 -5.84
CA VAL A 28 -7.59 14.77 -6.38
C VAL A 28 -8.69 15.41 -7.23
N ASP A 29 -9.31 16.49 -6.76
CA ASP A 29 -10.37 17.20 -7.46
C ASP A 29 -9.91 17.78 -8.80
N LYS A 30 -8.66 18.21 -8.87
CA LYS A 30 -8.02 18.72 -10.11
C LYS A 30 -7.39 17.63 -10.97
N ASN A 31 -7.57 16.35 -10.62
CA ASN A 31 -6.96 15.20 -11.31
C ASN A 31 -5.42 15.25 -11.41
N ILE A 32 -4.76 15.90 -10.46
CA ILE A 32 -3.30 15.85 -10.31
C ILE A 32 -2.90 14.50 -9.72
N LEU A 33 -3.69 14.01 -8.76
CA LEU A 33 -3.61 12.66 -8.20
C LEU A 33 -4.90 11.90 -8.50
N GLU A 34 -4.80 10.64 -8.86
CA GLU A 34 -5.98 9.78 -9.07
C GLU A 34 -6.75 9.56 -7.75
N LYS A 35 -6.01 9.35 -6.67
CA LYS A 35 -6.52 9.15 -5.32
C LYS A 35 -5.55 9.69 -4.28
N ASP A 36 -6.05 9.86 -3.06
CA ASP A 36 -5.23 10.13 -1.90
C ASP A 36 -4.21 8.99 -1.69
N PRO A 37 -2.88 9.27 -1.76
CA PRO A 37 -1.84 8.26 -1.65
C PRO A 37 -1.75 7.62 -0.25
N PHE A 38 -2.39 8.18 0.76
CA PHE A 38 -2.51 7.58 2.09
C PHE A 38 -3.68 6.59 2.21
N VAL A 39 -4.61 6.63 1.28
CA VAL A 39 -5.75 5.70 1.21
C VAL A 39 -5.47 4.54 0.25
N SER A 40 -5.01 4.85 -0.94
CA SER A 40 -4.64 3.88 -1.97
C SER A 40 -3.17 4.05 -2.31
N ILE A 41 -2.41 2.95 -2.31
CA ILE A 41 -0.97 3.00 -2.52
C ILE A 41 -0.62 3.59 -3.90
N ASP A 42 0.34 4.49 -3.91
CA ASP A 42 0.97 4.93 -5.16
C ASP A 42 1.82 3.79 -5.73
N THR A 43 1.39 3.23 -6.84
CA THR A 43 2.03 2.04 -7.42
C THR A 43 3.32 2.34 -8.16
N GLU A 44 3.55 3.59 -8.56
CA GLU A 44 4.75 3.99 -9.30
C GLU A 44 5.91 4.29 -8.36
N GLY A 45 5.81 5.29 -7.49
CA GLY A 45 6.87 5.66 -6.57
C GLY A 45 6.98 4.73 -5.36
N VAL A 46 5.95 4.73 -4.51
CA VAL A 46 5.93 3.88 -3.30
C VAL A 46 5.96 2.39 -3.67
N GLY A 47 5.23 2.02 -4.71
CA GLY A 47 5.18 0.64 -5.18
C GLY A 47 6.52 0.15 -5.71
N GLU A 48 7.29 0.98 -6.39
CA GLU A 48 8.65 0.63 -6.83
C GLU A 48 9.58 0.40 -5.64
N LEU A 49 9.53 1.24 -4.62
CA LEU A 49 10.32 1.06 -3.41
C LEU A 49 9.94 -0.23 -2.66
N LEU A 50 8.65 -0.59 -2.63
CA LEU A 50 8.22 -1.87 -2.06
C LEU A 50 8.79 -3.06 -2.83
N LYS A 51 8.80 -3.02 -4.16
CA LYS A 51 9.42 -4.08 -5.00
C LYS A 51 10.90 -4.23 -4.70
N ILE A 52 11.65 -3.13 -4.71
CA ILE A 52 13.08 -3.12 -4.40
C ILE A 52 13.33 -3.70 -3.00
N SER A 53 12.53 -3.30 -2.01
CA SER A 53 12.65 -3.79 -0.64
C SER A 53 12.39 -5.30 -0.55
N ALA A 54 11.36 -5.78 -1.24
CA ALA A 54 11.01 -7.20 -1.27
C ALA A 54 12.12 -8.04 -1.93
N GLU A 55 12.61 -7.62 -3.07
CA GLU A 55 13.70 -8.30 -3.79
C GLU A 55 14.98 -8.35 -2.96
N ARG A 56 15.41 -7.23 -2.42
CA ARG A 56 16.63 -7.14 -1.60
C ARG A 56 16.48 -7.91 -0.29
N GLY A 57 15.33 -7.83 0.37
CA GLY A 57 15.08 -8.59 1.58
C GLY A 57 15.15 -10.10 1.34
N ARG A 58 14.53 -10.59 0.28
CA ARG A 58 14.54 -12.02 -0.07
C ARG A 58 15.88 -12.50 -0.59
N SER A 59 16.69 -11.65 -1.20
CA SER A 59 18.05 -12.01 -1.62
C SER A 59 18.96 -12.34 -0.43
N VAL A 60 18.71 -11.70 0.72
CA VAL A 60 19.46 -11.96 1.96
C VAL A 60 18.81 -13.10 2.76
N LYS A 61 17.50 -13.13 2.86
CA LYS A 61 16.75 -14.14 3.59
C LYS A 61 15.50 -14.53 2.82
N SER A 62 15.60 -15.64 2.08
CA SER A 62 14.51 -16.13 1.22
C SER A 62 13.19 -16.41 1.96
N SER A 63 13.27 -16.76 3.25
CA SER A 63 12.12 -17.05 4.11
C SER A 63 11.54 -15.82 4.83
N ILE A 64 12.00 -14.60 4.50
CA ILE A 64 11.48 -13.39 5.15
C ILE A 64 9.99 -13.21 4.83
N LYS A 65 9.20 -12.92 5.86
CA LYS A 65 7.79 -12.56 5.69
C LYS A 65 7.65 -11.06 5.50
N LEU A 66 7.04 -10.68 4.38
CA LEU A 66 6.84 -9.29 3.98
C LEU A 66 5.36 -8.97 3.89
N GLY A 67 4.97 -7.84 4.44
CA GLY A 67 3.59 -7.40 4.41
C GLY A 67 3.46 -5.90 4.62
N ILE A 68 2.25 -5.41 4.42
CA ILE A 68 1.88 -4.03 4.68
C ILE A 68 0.81 -3.94 5.75
N CYS A 69 0.65 -2.76 6.29
CA CYS A 69 -0.35 -2.47 7.31
C CYS A 69 -0.94 -1.07 7.12
N GLY A 70 -1.89 -0.71 7.97
CA GLY A 70 -2.56 0.60 7.92
C GLY A 70 -3.69 0.65 6.90
N GLU A 71 -3.98 1.85 6.41
CA GLU A 71 -5.10 2.10 5.49
C GLU A 71 -4.98 1.32 4.18
N HIS A 72 -3.77 1.20 3.65
CA HIS A 72 -3.49 0.44 2.42
C HIS A 72 -3.84 -1.04 2.55
N GLY A 73 -3.71 -1.61 3.75
CA GLY A 73 -4.09 -3.01 4.02
C GLY A 73 -5.59 -3.29 3.93
N GLY A 74 -6.43 -2.27 3.92
CA GLY A 74 -7.88 -2.35 3.72
C GLY A 74 -8.36 -1.87 2.35
N ASP A 75 -7.47 -1.37 1.50
CA ASP A 75 -7.80 -0.88 0.16
C ASP A 75 -7.66 -2.01 -0.89
N PRO A 76 -8.71 -2.35 -1.64
CA PRO A 76 -8.66 -3.44 -2.62
C PRO A 76 -7.56 -3.29 -3.68
N LYS A 77 -7.35 -2.11 -4.22
CA LYS A 77 -6.29 -1.87 -5.23
C LYS A 77 -4.90 -2.14 -4.65
N SER A 78 -4.65 -1.64 -3.43
CA SER A 78 -3.38 -1.85 -2.72
C SER A 78 -3.14 -3.32 -2.40
N ILE A 79 -4.17 -4.04 -1.99
CA ILE A 79 -4.10 -5.49 -1.70
C ILE A 79 -3.76 -6.29 -2.96
N ILE A 80 -4.42 -5.99 -4.07
CA ILE A 80 -4.14 -6.65 -5.37
C ILE A 80 -2.70 -6.34 -5.81
N PHE A 81 -2.26 -5.11 -5.66
CA PHE A 81 -0.87 -4.74 -5.95
C PHE A 81 0.13 -5.56 -5.11
N CYS A 82 -0.12 -5.68 -3.80
CA CYS A 82 0.73 -6.46 -2.89
C CYS A 82 0.77 -7.95 -3.26
N ALA A 83 -0.38 -8.53 -3.57
CA ALA A 83 -0.48 -9.93 -4.02
C ALA A 83 0.31 -10.17 -5.30
N ASN A 84 0.21 -9.26 -6.27
CA ASN A 84 0.92 -9.34 -7.55
C ASN A 84 2.45 -9.15 -7.40
N ASN A 85 2.89 -8.55 -6.31
CA ASN A 85 4.31 -8.36 -5.99
C ASN A 85 4.81 -9.33 -4.92
N ASN A 86 4.07 -10.43 -4.70
CA ASN A 86 4.45 -11.52 -3.81
C ASN A 86 4.68 -11.11 -2.36
N LEU A 87 3.95 -10.12 -1.84
CA LEU A 87 3.91 -9.88 -0.41
C LEU A 87 3.08 -10.98 0.27
N ASP A 88 3.49 -11.36 1.48
CA ASP A 88 2.94 -12.53 2.17
C ASP A 88 1.64 -12.24 2.91
N TYR A 89 1.45 -11.00 3.37
CA TYR A 89 0.25 -10.64 4.14
C TYR A 89 -0.05 -9.13 4.08
N VAL A 90 -1.28 -8.80 4.42
CA VAL A 90 -1.71 -7.43 4.73
C VAL A 90 -2.38 -7.40 6.10
N SER A 91 -2.20 -6.32 6.84
CA SER A 91 -2.91 -6.05 8.09
C SER A 91 -3.84 -4.86 7.91
N CYS A 92 -5.06 -4.97 8.41
CA CYS A 92 -6.04 -3.90 8.38
C CYS A 92 -6.90 -3.92 9.64
N SER A 93 -7.71 -2.87 9.83
CA SER A 93 -8.70 -2.84 10.91
C SER A 93 -9.71 -3.99 10.76
N PRO A 94 -10.21 -4.53 11.89
CA PRO A 94 -11.06 -5.74 11.88
C PRO A 94 -12.27 -5.67 10.94
N TYR A 95 -12.95 -4.54 10.87
CA TYR A 95 -14.14 -4.38 10.01
C TYR A 95 -13.80 -4.33 8.51
N ARG A 96 -12.54 -4.15 8.12
CA ARG A 96 -12.06 -4.20 6.74
C ARG A 96 -11.60 -5.60 6.30
N VAL A 97 -11.46 -6.54 7.23
CA VAL A 97 -11.01 -7.90 6.93
C VAL A 97 -11.85 -8.61 5.86
N PRO A 98 -13.20 -8.53 5.85
CA PRO A 98 -13.98 -9.16 4.79
C PRO A 98 -13.64 -8.61 3.40
N ILE A 99 -13.48 -7.31 3.26
CA ILE A 99 -13.09 -6.66 2.00
C ILE A 99 -11.67 -7.09 1.60
N ALA A 100 -10.74 -7.10 2.55
CA ALA A 100 -9.37 -7.50 2.31
C ALA A 100 -9.26 -8.96 1.83
N ARG A 101 -10.00 -9.87 2.44
CA ARG A 101 -10.05 -11.28 2.03
C ARG A 101 -10.62 -11.45 0.62
N LEU A 102 -11.67 -10.71 0.30
CA LEU A 102 -12.26 -10.74 -1.04
C LEU A 102 -11.27 -10.24 -2.09
N ALA A 103 -10.61 -9.11 -1.84
CA ALA A 103 -9.62 -8.54 -2.74
C ALA A 103 -8.42 -9.49 -2.96
N ALA A 104 -7.94 -10.12 -1.90
CA ALA A 104 -6.86 -11.11 -1.99
C ALA A 104 -7.27 -12.34 -2.82
N ALA A 105 -8.48 -12.86 -2.60
CA ALA A 105 -9.00 -13.98 -3.39
C ALA A 105 -9.16 -13.61 -4.87
N GLN A 106 -9.65 -12.42 -5.17
CA GLN A 106 -9.76 -11.92 -6.55
C GLN A 106 -8.39 -11.79 -7.23
N ALA A 107 -7.36 -11.37 -6.50
CA ALA A 107 -6.00 -11.31 -7.03
C ALA A 107 -5.47 -12.69 -7.41
N GLU A 108 -5.73 -13.72 -6.59
CA GLU A 108 -5.33 -15.09 -6.89
C GLU A 108 -6.07 -15.69 -8.11
N ILE A 109 -7.37 -15.43 -8.24
CA ILE A 109 -8.16 -15.93 -9.38
C ILE A 109 -7.71 -15.30 -10.71
N LYS A 110 -7.22 -14.07 -10.68
CA LYS A 110 -6.78 -13.33 -11.87
C LYS A 110 -5.32 -13.57 -12.27
N LYS A 111 -4.59 -14.26 -11.43
CA LYS A 111 -3.25 -14.74 -11.78
C LYS A 111 -3.36 -15.85 -12.83
#